data_8c8657808ffa4e2f0654993e36a8c7e7
#
_entry.id   8c8657808ffa4e2f0654993e36a8c7e7
#
_cell.length_a   1.000
_cell.length_b   1.000
_cell.length_c   1.000
_cell.angle_alpha   90.00
_cell.angle_beta   90.00
_cell.angle_gamma   90.00
#
_symmetry.space_group_name_H-M   'P 1'
#
loop_
_entity.id
_entity.type
_entity.pdbx_description
1 polymer ?
#
loop_
_entity_poly.entity_id
_entity_poly.type
_entity_poly.pdbx_seq_one_letter_code
_entity_poly.pdbx_strand_id
1 'polypeptide(L)'
;RDFLYAGMENTSATLFSTRYVVDSIGFIDRGYANVNAHELAHQWFGNLVTAESSTHHWLQEGFATYYALLAEKEIYGEDYFYSKLYESAQQLKYASRTDTIPLLNAKASSLTFYQKGAWALFVLHEEIGDKAFKKAVKSYLKKHAFQSVTTVDFFTEIKKVSDYDVHNFSKVWLENTAFNTQQVNSLLLKNKSIQVLFEVEKLKSKPLFDKKDFLEKTLLSKVHFLVKEVVLNQMKNEKWEDKKRLFTLALETKNVQLRQTVAALLNSIPASFRTEYETLLDDKSYQTQEIALYNLWNNFPEQRIAYLEKSKKWMGFNDYNLRTLWLTLALSTPNYAIDKVALANELIPYSSINYEANTRQNALEKLLAFKIINDRVLENLVQATTHHMWQFTKFGRDNIRKLLKNPEMRVSLERILPNLNEAEQFQLNRLLKE
;
A
#
# COMPACT_ATOMS: atom_id res chain seq x y z
N ARG A 1 -12.78 -15.53 -4.87
CA ARG A 1 -11.83 -15.67 -3.75
C ARG A 1 -10.58 -14.84 -4.01
N ASP A 2 -9.67 -15.33 -4.82
CA ASP A 2 -8.39 -14.69 -5.12
C ASP A 2 -8.55 -13.78 -6.33
N PHE A 3 -8.98 -12.54 -6.10
CA PHE A 3 -9.09 -11.55 -7.14
C PHE A 3 -7.74 -10.83 -7.33
N LEU A 4 -7.30 -10.71 -8.59
CA LEU A 4 -5.96 -10.24 -8.92
C LEU A 4 -5.75 -8.74 -8.60
N TYR A 5 -6.81 -7.95 -8.76
CA TYR A 5 -6.79 -6.49 -8.63
C TYR A 5 -7.44 -6.01 -7.34
N ALA A 6 -7.30 -4.72 -7.04
CA ALA A 6 -7.97 -4.11 -5.91
C ALA A 6 -9.49 -4.05 -6.10
N GLY A 7 -9.91 -3.62 -7.28
CA GLY A 7 -11.28 -3.56 -7.76
C GLY A 7 -11.35 -3.84 -9.26
N MET A 8 -12.55 -3.90 -9.81
CA MET A 8 -12.86 -4.01 -11.24
C MET A 8 -14.27 -3.50 -11.50
N GLU A 9 -14.38 -2.58 -12.42
CA GLU A 9 -15.57 -1.82 -12.77
C GLU A 9 -16.62 -2.56 -13.61
N ASN A 10 -16.66 -3.87 -13.60
CA ASN A 10 -17.59 -4.61 -14.43
C ASN A 10 -19.00 -4.02 -14.36
N THR A 11 -19.58 -3.71 -15.53
CA THR A 11 -20.90 -3.09 -15.62
C THR A 11 -21.94 -3.87 -14.83
N SER A 12 -22.62 -3.22 -13.89
CA SER A 12 -23.61 -3.79 -12.97
C SER A 12 -23.12 -4.87 -11.99
N ALA A 13 -21.84 -5.22 -12.00
CA ALA A 13 -21.26 -6.26 -11.14
C ALA A 13 -19.82 -5.94 -10.73
N THR A 14 -19.62 -4.77 -10.11
CA THR A 14 -18.29 -4.35 -9.60
C THR A 14 -17.70 -5.40 -8.66
N LEU A 15 -16.47 -5.79 -8.89
CA LEU A 15 -15.74 -6.75 -8.08
C LEU A 15 -14.73 -6.05 -7.18
N PHE A 16 -14.52 -6.60 -5.98
CA PHE A 16 -13.53 -6.11 -5.04
C PHE A 16 -12.69 -7.27 -4.50
N SER A 17 -11.42 -6.99 -4.23
CA SER A 17 -10.56 -7.92 -3.50
C SER A 17 -11.11 -8.16 -2.10
N THR A 18 -11.05 -9.42 -1.65
CA THR A 18 -11.38 -9.80 -0.27
C THR A 18 -10.55 -9.06 0.78
N ARG A 19 -9.38 -8.53 0.41
CA ARG A 19 -8.56 -7.66 1.24
C ARG A 19 -9.35 -6.49 1.87
N TYR A 20 -10.40 -6.01 1.20
CA TYR A 20 -11.24 -4.90 1.64
C TYR A 20 -12.47 -5.35 2.44
N VAL A 21 -12.62 -6.65 2.71
CA VAL A 21 -13.61 -7.16 3.67
C VAL A 21 -12.99 -7.04 5.06
N VAL A 22 -13.20 -5.93 5.70
CA VAL A 22 -12.58 -5.55 6.97
C VAL A 22 -13.61 -5.13 8.01
N ASP A 23 -13.26 -5.30 9.29
CA ASP A 23 -13.99 -4.73 10.41
C ASP A 23 -13.56 -3.26 10.68
N SER A 24 -14.09 -2.67 11.75
CA SER A 24 -13.79 -1.27 12.11
C SER A 24 -12.32 -1.02 12.49
N ILE A 25 -11.59 -2.01 12.96
CA ILE A 25 -10.16 -1.92 13.27
C ILE A 25 -9.36 -2.02 11.97
N GLY A 26 -9.65 -3.04 11.16
CA GLY A 26 -8.99 -3.27 9.89
C GLY A 26 -9.23 -2.15 8.87
N PHE A 27 -10.33 -1.40 8.97
CA PHE A 27 -10.64 -0.29 8.07
C PHE A 27 -9.58 0.82 8.10
N ILE A 28 -8.93 1.05 9.24
CA ILE A 28 -7.87 2.07 9.36
C ILE A 28 -6.65 1.70 8.50
N ASP A 29 -6.32 0.43 8.46
CA ASP A 29 -5.16 -0.08 7.72
C ASP A 29 -5.47 -0.40 6.24
N ARG A 30 -6.71 -0.83 5.97
CA ARG A 30 -7.18 -1.33 4.66
C ARG A 30 -8.50 -0.69 4.29
N GLY A 31 -8.56 0.66 4.33
CA GLY A 31 -9.75 1.40 3.96
C GLY A 31 -10.16 1.18 2.50
N TYR A 32 -11.44 0.92 2.26
CA TYR A 32 -11.99 0.68 0.91
C TYR A 32 -12.55 1.94 0.25
N ALA A 33 -12.51 3.11 0.92
CA ALA A 33 -13.14 4.33 0.39
C ALA A 33 -12.59 4.73 -0.98
N ASN A 34 -11.27 4.71 -1.15
CA ASN A 34 -10.63 5.05 -2.41
C ASN A 34 -11.01 4.08 -3.52
N VAL A 35 -10.81 2.77 -3.32
CA VAL A 35 -11.12 1.77 -4.35
C VAL A 35 -12.60 1.77 -4.69
N ASN A 36 -13.49 1.90 -3.71
CA ASN A 36 -14.93 1.96 -3.95
C ASN A 36 -15.32 3.19 -4.79
N ALA A 37 -14.77 4.37 -4.47
CA ALA A 37 -15.01 5.59 -5.24
C ALA A 37 -14.40 5.51 -6.65
N HIS A 38 -13.25 4.86 -6.82
CA HIS A 38 -12.61 4.63 -8.10
C HIS A 38 -13.49 3.75 -9.01
N GLU A 39 -13.90 2.57 -8.52
CA GLU A 39 -14.75 1.67 -9.28
C GLU A 39 -16.16 2.26 -9.56
N LEU A 40 -16.66 3.11 -8.65
CA LEU A 40 -17.89 3.84 -8.89
C LEU A 40 -17.72 4.88 -10.00
N ALA A 41 -16.60 5.62 -10.03
CA ALA A 41 -16.34 6.62 -11.06
C ALA A 41 -16.25 6.01 -12.46
N HIS A 42 -15.76 4.79 -12.58
CA HIS A 42 -15.73 4.04 -13.81
C HIS A 42 -17.11 3.79 -14.44
N GLN A 43 -18.22 3.87 -13.67
CA GLN A 43 -19.55 3.76 -14.24
C GLN A 43 -19.84 4.88 -15.26
N TRP A 44 -19.15 6.03 -15.12
CA TRP A 44 -19.18 7.13 -16.09
C TRP A 44 -17.96 7.12 -17.01
N PHE A 45 -16.75 6.96 -16.46
CA PHE A 45 -15.48 7.03 -17.17
C PHE A 45 -14.91 5.61 -17.38
N GLY A 46 -15.43 4.91 -18.36
CA GLY A 46 -15.15 3.50 -18.69
C GLY A 46 -16.39 2.83 -19.23
N ASN A 47 -17.48 2.79 -18.45
CA ASN A 47 -18.70 2.07 -18.79
C ASN A 47 -19.68 2.92 -19.64
N LEU A 48 -19.95 4.18 -19.23
CA LEU A 48 -20.80 5.08 -20.02
C LEU A 48 -20.07 5.64 -21.23
N VAL A 49 -18.82 6.06 -21.04
CA VAL A 49 -17.95 6.60 -22.09
C VAL A 49 -16.66 5.82 -22.05
N THR A 50 -16.31 5.13 -23.13
CA THR A 50 -15.17 4.20 -23.19
C THR A 50 -14.04 4.79 -24.04
N ALA A 51 -12.80 4.66 -23.62
CA ALA A 51 -11.64 5.05 -24.44
C ALA A 51 -11.55 4.17 -25.69
N GLU A 52 -11.35 4.79 -26.86
CA GLU A 52 -11.27 4.07 -28.16
C GLU A 52 -10.12 3.06 -28.21
N SER A 53 -9.03 3.37 -27.53
CA SER A 53 -7.85 2.50 -27.43
C SER A 53 -7.06 2.78 -26.17
N SER A 54 -6.12 1.90 -25.84
CA SER A 54 -5.21 2.07 -24.71
C SER A 54 -4.39 3.36 -24.76
N THR A 55 -4.23 4.00 -25.92
CA THR A 55 -3.60 5.32 -26.03
C THR A 55 -4.36 6.39 -25.25
N HIS A 56 -5.67 6.26 -25.14
CA HIS A 56 -6.55 7.19 -24.44
C HIS A 56 -7.01 6.68 -23.07
N HIS A 57 -6.37 5.66 -22.53
CA HIS A 57 -6.77 4.98 -21.29
C HIS A 57 -6.80 5.89 -20.05
N TRP A 58 -6.05 6.99 -20.07
CA TRP A 58 -6.10 8.03 -19.04
C TRP A 58 -7.47 8.69 -18.88
N LEU A 59 -8.33 8.63 -19.94
CA LEU A 59 -9.73 9.10 -19.87
C LEU A 59 -10.62 8.19 -19.03
N GLN A 60 -10.17 6.98 -18.71
CA GLN A 60 -10.83 6.06 -17.78
C GLN A 60 -10.11 6.11 -16.43
N GLU A 61 -8.89 5.65 -16.36
CA GLU A 61 -8.14 5.49 -15.12
C GLU A 61 -7.76 6.81 -14.46
N GLY A 62 -7.37 7.82 -15.26
CA GLY A 62 -7.07 9.16 -14.75
C GLY A 62 -8.30 9.83 -14.14
N PHE A 63 -9.46 9.75 -14.83
CA PHE A 63 -10.71 10.25 -14.29
C PHE A 63 -11.16 9.49 -13.04
N ALA A 64 -11.16 8.16 -13.07
CA ALA A 64 -11.55 7.36 -11.92
C ALA A 64 -10.67 7.64 -10.68
N THR A 65 -9.35 7.74 -10.89
CA THR A 65 -8.40 8.11 -9.83
C THR A 65 -8.65 9.52 -9.31
N TYR A 66 -8.89 10.49 -10.18
CA TYR A 66 -9.13 11.87 -9.78
C TYR A 66 -10.45 12.02 -9.02
N TYR A 67 -11.52 11.39 -9.48
CA TYR A 67 -12.82 11.43 -8.78
C TYR A 67 -12.79 10.66 -7.46
N ALA A 68 -12.01 9.59 -7.35
CA ALA A 68 -11.75 8.94 -6.07
C ALA A 68 -11.06 9.88 -5.08
N LEU A 69 -10.04 10.64 -5.51
CA LEU A 69 -9.39 11.65 -4.68
C LEU A 69 -10.35 12.77 -4.26
N LEU A 70 -11.25 13.20 -5.15
CA LEU A 70 -12.28 14.19 -4.80
C LEU A 70 -13.29 13.63 -3.77
N ALA A 71 -13.69 12.36 -3.90
CA ALA A 71 -14.55 11.70 -2.91
C ALA A 71 -13.84 11.60 -1.55
N GLU A 72 -12.56 11.23 -1.53
CA GLU A 72 -11.76 11.21 -0.30
C GLU A 72 -11.58 12.61 0.30
N LYS A 73 -11.49 13.66 -0.53
CA LYS A 73 -11.49 15.06 -0.06
C LYS A 73 -12.76 15.40 0.73
N GLU A 74 -13.93 14.97 0.25
CA GLU A 74 -15.20 15.18 0.95
C GLU A 74 -15.31 14.38 2.26
N ILE A 75 -14.72 13.18 2.30
CA ILE A 75 -14.79 12.30 3.48
C ILE A 75 -13.74 12.69 4.55
N TYR A 76 -12.49 12.97 4.13
CA TYR A 76 -11.35 13.12 5.02
C TYR A 76 -10.78 14.54 5.08
N GLY A 77 -11.30 15.43 4.26
CA GLY A 77 -10.90 16.84 4.23
C GLY A 77 -9.74 17.18 3.28
N GLU A 78 -9.49 18.47 3.20
CA GLU A 78 -8.56 19.06 2.22
C GLU A 78 -7.11 18.65 2.49
N ASP A 79 -6.67 18.61 3.75
CA ASP A 79 -5.30 18.21 4.10
C ASP A 79 -5.00 16.78 3.67
N TYR A 80 -5.98 15.86 3.79
CA TYR A 80 -5.86 14.50 3.29
C TYR A 80 -5.71 14.47 1.77
N PHE A 81 -6.55 15.19 1.03
CA PHE A 81 -6.47 15.29 -0.42
C PHE A 81 -5.08 15.77 -0.89
N TYR A 82 -4.58 16.86 -0.32
CA TYR A 82 -3.26 17.37 -0.66
C TYR A 82 -2.12 16.44 -0.24
N SER A 83 -2.27 15.68 0.84
CA SER A 83 -1.30 14.65 1.23
C SER A 83 -1.22 13.53 0.19
N LYS A 84 -2.36 13.09 -0.36
CA LYS A 84 -2.41 12.08 -1.43
C LYS A 84 -1.82 12.61 -2.74
N LEU A 85 -2.09 13.84 -3.08
CA LEU A 85 -1.45 14.51 -4.22
C LEU A 85 0.08 14.58 -4.03
N TYR A 86 0.56 14.95 -2.84
CA TYR A 86 1.99 14.97 -2.57
C TYR A 86 2.62 13.57 -2.69
N GLU A 87 2.04 12.54 -2.09
CA GLU A 87 2.52 11.16 -2.18
C GLU A 87 2.64 10.70 -3.65
N SER A 88 1.58 10.91 -4.45
CA SER A 88 1.59 10.54 -5.87
C SER A 88 2.60 11.35 -6.69
N ALA A 89 2.78 12.65 -6.36
CA ALA A 89 3.78 13.50 -7.00
C ALA A 89 5.22 12.99 -6.73
N GLN A 90 5.52 12.51 -5.51
CA GLN A 90 6.84 11.93 -5.22
C GLN A 90 7.07 10.63 -6.02
N GLN A 91 6.05 9.78 -6.15
CA GLN A 91 6.12 8.55 -6.95
C GLN A 91 6.38 8.88 -8.44
N LEU A 92 5.62 9.82 -9.00
CA LEU A 92 5.77 10.25 -10.40
C LEU A 92 7.12 10.92 -10.66
N LYS A 93 7.58 11.76 -9.73
CA LYS A 93 8.92 12.38 -9.80
C LYS A 93 10.04 11.34 -9.79
N TYR A 94 9.88 10.27 -8.99
CA TYR A 94 10.85 9.17 -9.00
C TYR A 94 10.80 8.38 -10.30
N ALA A 95 9.60 7.97 -10.75
CA ALA A 95 9.40 7.19 -11.96
C ALA A 95 9.86 7.95 -13.22
N SER A 96 9.64 9.27 -13.31
CA SER A 96 10.03 10.09 -14.46
C SER A 96 11.54 10.14 -14.74
N ARG A 97 12.37 9.63 -13.83
CA ARG A 97 13.83 9.50 -14.06
C ARG A 97 14.19 8.40 -15.05
N THR A 98 13.32 7.40 -15.18
CA THR A 98 13.55 6.21 -16.01
C THR A 98 12.39 5.92 -16.98
N ASP A 99 11.23 6.53 -16.77
CA ASP A 99 10.06 6.35 -17.63
C ASP A 99 10.26 7.15 -18.93
N THR A 100 10.24 6.46 -20.06
CA THR A 100 10.40 7.02 -21.39
C THR A 100 9.12 6.99 -22.21
N ILE A 101 7.99 6.60 -21.60
CA ILE A 101 6.72 6.43 -22.29
C ILE A 101 5.74 7.50 -21.81
N PRO A 102 5.22 8.37 -22.71
CA PRO A 102 4.27 9.41 -22.37
C PRO A 102 2.88 8.84 -22.03
N LEU A 103 2.02 9.70 -21.46
CA LEU A 103 0.65 9.31 -21.06
C LEU A 103 -0.22 8.91 -22.28
N LEU A 104 -0.09 9.62 -23.42
CA LEU A 104 -0.74 9.26 -24.68
C LEU A 104 0.00 8.15 -25.41
N ASN A 105 0.15 6.99 -24.77
CA ASN A 105 0.77 5.82 -25.39
C ASN A 105 0.18 4.54 -24.78
N ALA A 106 -0.24 3.61 -25.64
CA ALA A 106 -0.82 2.34 -25.22
C ALA A 106 0.07 1.46 -24.32
N LYS A 107 1.39 1.75 -24.27
CA LYS A 107 2.37 1.03 -23.43
C LYS A 107 2.71 1.78 -22.14
N ALA A 108 2.04 2.88 -21.82
CA ALA A 108 2.27 3.60 -20.58
C ALA A 108 2.00 2.71 -19.36
N SER A 109 2.73 2.96 -18.27
CA SER A 109 2.58 2.19 -17.05
C SER A 109 1.26 2.50 -16.32
N SER A 110 0.82 1.59 -15.45
CA SER A 110 -0.34 1.85 -14.59
C SER A 110 -0.14 3.14 -13.77
N LEU A 111 1.06 3.37 -13.21
CA LEU A 111 1.36 4.60 -12.49
C LEU A 111 1.11 5.85 -13.36
N THR A 112 1.47 5.79 -14.64
CA THR A 112 1.28 6.87 -15.60
C THR A 112 -0.20 7.09 -15.91
N PHE A 113 -0.96 6.06 -16.25
CA PHE A 113 -2.38 6.20 -16.55
C PHE A 113 -3.19 6.70 -15.36
N TYR A 114 -2.97 6.14 -14.18
CA TYR A 114 -3.70 6.44 -12.96
C TYR A 114 -3.24 7.79 -12.37
N GLN A 115 -2.00 7.87 -11.91
CA GLN A 115 -1.55 9.01 -11.11
C GLN A 115 -1.21 10.22 -11.96
N LYS A 116 -0.48 10.06 -13.08
CA LYS A 116 -0.19 11.21 -13.95
C LYS A 116 -1.45 11.67 -14.68
N GLY A 117 -2.38 10.74 -15.02
CA GLY A 117 -3.70 11.08 -15.56
C GLY A 117 -4.53 11.90 -14.58
N ALA A 118 -4.59 11.50 -13.31
CA ALA A 118 -5.28 12.26 -12.26
C ALA A 118 -4.64 13.65 -12.03
N TRP A 119 -3.31 13.73 -12.05
CA TRP A 119 -2.61 15.02 -11.98
C TRP A 119 -2.90 15.94 -13.16
N ALA A 120 -2.95 15.40 -14.38
CA ALA A 120 -3.32 16.15 -15.56
C ALA A 120 -4.73 16.75 -15.42
N LEU A 121 -5.69 15.95 -14.93
CA LEU A 121 -7.06 16.41 -14.66
C LEU A 121 -7.11 17.45 -13.54
N PHE A 122 -6.37 17.26 -12.46
CA PHE A 122 -6.28 18.23 -11.37
C PHE A 122 -5.73 19.58 -11.86
N VAL A 123 -4.63 19.54 -12.62
CA VAL A 123 -4.06 20.77 -13.22
C VAL A 123 -5.06 21.45 -14.15
N LEU A 124 -5.70 20.71 -15.05
CA LEU A 124 -6.70 21.27 -15.95
C LEU A 124 -7.87 21.88 -15.19
N HIS A 125 -8.33 21.22 -14.13
CA HIS A 125 -9.40 21.72 -13.26
C HIS A 125 -9.01 23.06 -12.57
N GLU A 126 -7.79 23.12 -12.03
CA GLU A 126 -7.27 24.32 -11.37
C GLU A 126 -7.08 25.50 -12.35
N GLU A 127 -6.67 25.22 -13.60
CA GLU A 127 -6.44 26.25 -14.63
C GLU A 127 -7.74 26.83 -15.20
N ILE A 128 -8.75 26.00 -15.45
CA ILE A 128 -10.02 26.49 -16.05
C ILE A 128 -11.10 26.81 -15.02
N GLY A 129 -10.90 26.39 -13.76
CA GLY A 129 -11.82 26.59 -12.64
C GLY A 129 -12.98 25.60 -12.59
N ASP A 130 -13.50 25.40 -11.37
CA ASP A 130 -14.50 24.38 -11.04
C ASP A 130 -15.76 24.42 -11.91
N LYS A 131 -16.31 25.62 -12.14
CA LYS A 131 -17.54 25.77 -12.94
C LYS A 131 -17.37 25.33 -14.39
N ALA A 132 -16.25 25.72 -15.01
CA ALA A 132 -15.96 25.36 -16.40
C ALA A 132 -15.64 23.87 -16.51
N PHE A 133 -14.82 23.33 -15.60
CA PHE A 133 -14.48 21.91 -15.57
C PHE A 133 -15.71 21.03 -15.45
N LYS A 134 -16.57 21.27 -14.45
CA LYS A 134 -17.81 20.51 -14.25
C LYS A 134 -18.76 20.61 -15.47
N LYS A 135 -18.84 21.78 -16.10
CA LYS A 135 -19.66 21.96 -17.31
C LYS A 135 -19.12 21.15 -18.48
N ALA A 136 -17.80 21.17 -18.70
CA ALA A 136 -17.16 20.39 -19.75
C ALA A 136 -17.35 18.89 -19.55
N VAL A 137 -17.07 18.37 -18.33
CA VAL A 137 -17.25 16.95 -17.99
C VAL A 137 -18.70 16.51 -18.19
N LYS A 138 -19.67 17.30 -17.70
CA LYS A 138 -21.09 16.99 -17.89
C LYS A 138 -21.50 16.94 -19.37
N SER A 139 -20.99 17.89 -20.17
CA SER A 139 -21.22 17.89 -21.62
C SER A 139 -20.60 16.69 -22.31
N TYR A 140 -19.35 16.36 -21.96
CA TYR A 140 -18.61 15.21 -22.46
C TYR A 140 -19.37 13.88 -22.21
N LEU A 141 -19.77 13.62 -20.97
CA LEU A 141 -20.52 12.42 -20.62
C LEU A 141 -21.89 12.34 -21.32
N LYS A 142 -22.60 13.47 -21.42
CA LYS A 142 -23.91 13.52 -22.10
C LYS A 142 -23.80 13.28 -23.60
N LYS A 143 -22.81 13.90 -24.24
CA LYS A 143 -22.66 13.85 -25.71
C LYS A 143 -22.15 12.52 -26.18
N HIS A 144 -21.24 11.91 -25.45
CA HIS A 144 -20.56 10.69 -25.84
C HIS A 144 -21.05 9.44 -25.08
N ALA A 145 -22.24 9.52 -24.46
CA ALA A 145 -22.85 8.37 -23.78
C ALA A 145 -22.93 7.15 -24.70
N PHE A 146 -22.42 6.01 -24.24
CA PHE A 146 -22.35 4.72 -24.96
C PHE A 146 -21.50 4.75 -26.24
N GLN A 147 -20.51 5.64 -26.30
CA GLN A 147 -19.58 5.77 -27.41
C GLN A 147 -18.14 5.58 -26.98
N SER A 148 -17.29 5.19 -27.93
CA SER A 148 -15.85 5.22 -27.79
C SER A 148 -15.33 6.63 -28.10
N VAL A 149 -14.32 7.07 -27.34
CA VAL A 149 -13.81 8.46 -27.38
C VAL A 149 -12.29 8.51 -27.40
N THR A 150 -11.79 9.64 -27.88
CA THR A 150 -10.39 10.02 -27.87
C THR A 150 -10.16 11.24 -26.95
N THR A 151 -8.92 11.56 -26.69
CA THR A 151 -8.53 12.81 -25.98
C THR A 151 -9.07 14.08 -26.68
N VAL A 152 -9.20 14.07 -28.01
CA VAL A 152 -9.73 15.20 -28.79
C VAL A 152 -11.20 15.45 -28.48
N ASP A 153 -11.98 14.41 -28.24
CA ASP A 153 -13.40 14.54 -27.88
C ASP A 153 -13.57 15.28 -26.55
N PHE A 154 -12.79 14.91 -25.55
CA PHE A 154 -12.79 15.61 -24.27
C PHE A 154 -12.32 17.08 -24.42
N PHE A 155 -11.23 17.33 -25.13
CA PHE A 155 -10.72 18.68 -25.37
C PHE A 155 -11.70 19.56 -26.15
N THR A 156 -12.50 18.97 -27.03
CA THR A 156 -13.56 19.68 -27.75
C THR A 156 -14.60 20.26 -26.77
N GLU A 157 -14.93 19.53 -25.70
CA GLU A 157 -15.86 20.03 -24.69
C GLU A 157 -15.22 21.09 -23.76
N ILE A 158 -13.91 20.98 -23.49
CA ILE A 158 -13.15 22.02 -22.76
C ILE A 158 -13.16 23.35 -23.54
N LYS A 159 -12.87 23.33 -24.86
CA LYS A 159 -12.83 24.54 -25.72
C LYS A 159 -14.17 25.29 -25.81
N LYS A 160 -15.29 24.63 -25.52
CA LYS A 160 -16.63 25.29 -25.49
C LYS A 160 -16.86 26.11 -24.23
N VAL A 161 -16.08 25.91 -23.18
CA VAL A 161 -16.29 26.52 -21.87
C VAL A 161 -15.11 27.33 -21.36
N SER A 162 -13.97 27.27 -22.06
CA SER A 162 -12.73 27.96 -21.69
C SER A 162 -11.84 28.16 -22.92
N ASP A 163 -11.14 29.30 -22.95
CA ASP A 163 -10.13 29.65 -23.98
C ASP A 163 -8.75 29.05 -23.61
N TYR A 164 -8.68 28.16 -22.62
CA TYR A 164 -7.43 27.52 -22.20
C TYR A 164 -6.77 26.75 -23.34
N ASP A 165 -5.45 26.92 -23.49
CA ASP A 165 -4.68 26.24 -24.53
C ASP A 165 -4.49 24.76 -24.25
N VAL A 166 -5.49 23.95 -24.63
CA VAL A 166 -5.45 22.49 -24.49
C VAL A 166 -4.38 21.84 -25.36
N HIS A 167 -3.87 22.52 -26.39
CA HIS A 167 -2.79 21.99 -27.22
C HIS A 167 -1.46 22.04 -26.47
N ASN A 168 -1.16 23.19 -25.87
CA ASN A 168 0.02 23.31 -25.00
C ASN A 168 -0.09 22.38 -23.78
N PHE A 169 -1.29 22.27 -23.20
CA PHE A 169 -1.55 21.31 -22.13
C PHE A 169 -1.23 19.87 -22.54
N SER A 170 -1.69 19.43 -23.73
CA SER A 170 -1.39 18.09 -24.26
C SER A 170 0.11 17.86 -24.36
N LYS A 171 0.84 18.79 -24.96
CA LYS A 171 2.30 18.70 -25.10
C LYS A 171 3.01 18.53 -23.76
N VAL A 172 2.59 19.28 -22.73
CA VAL A 172 3.25 19.29 -21.42
C VAL A 172 2.89 18.09 -20.58
N TRP A 173 1.61 17.73 -20.54
CA TRP A 173 1.09 16.74 -19.60
C TRP A 173 0.89 15.33 -20.19
N LEU A 174 0.48 15.25 -21.45
CA LEU A 174 0.07 13.98 -22.06
C LEU A 174 1.14 13.40 -22.99
N GLU A 175 1.84 14.23 -23.75
CA GLU A 175 2.84 13.81 -24.74
C GLU A 175 4.28 13.81 -24.20
N ASN A 176 4.55 14.54 -23.12
CA ASN A 176 5.86 14.60 -22.49
C ASN A 176 6.00 13.48 -21.45
N THR A 177 7.17 12.85 -21.39
CA THR A 177 7.51 11.85 -20.37
C THR A 177 7.87 12.50 -19.04
N ALA A 178 8.43 13.72 -19.04
CA ALA A 178 8.78 14.45 -17.84
C ALA A 178 7.54 14.79 -16.99
N PHE A 179 7.72 14.78 -15.68
CA PHE A 179 6.71 15.24 -14.73
C PHE A 179 6.98 16.71 -14.37
N ASN A 180 6.04 17.61 -14.62
CA ASN A 180 6.18 19.06 -14.41
C ASN A 180 6.19 19.43 -12.92
N THR A 181 7.31 19.16 -12.24
CA THR A 181 7.46 19.35 -10.80
C THR A 181 7.32 20.82 -10.37
N GLN A 182 7.62 21.80 -11.24
CA GLN A 182 7.46 23.21 -10.89
C GLN A 182 5.98 23.59 -10.73
N GLN A 183 5.14 23.24 -11.70
CA GLN A 183 3.70 23.49 -11.63
C GLN A 183 3.05 22.70 -10.50
N VAL A 184 3.44 21.42 -10.34
CA VAL A 184 2.98 20.56 -9.24
C VAL A 184 3.28 21.18 -7.88
N ASN A 185 4.51 21.63 -7.64
CA ASN A 185 4.88 22.24 -6.37
C ASN A 185 4.11 23.53 -6.10
N SER A 186 3.86 24.36 -7.14
CA SER A 186 3.06 25.60 -6.98
C SER A 186 1.62 25.29 -6.55
N LEU A 187 1.03 24.22 -7.09
CA LEU A 187 -0.31 23.78 -6.70
C LEU A 187 -0.33 23.17 -5.29
N LEU A 188 0.62 22.34 -4.95
CA LEU A 188 0.75 21.74 -3.62
C LEU A 188 0.92 22.80 -2.53
N LEU A 189 1.67 23.88 -2.81
CA LEU A 189 1.87 24.99 -1.88
C LEU A 189 0.62 25.83 -1.60
N LYS A 190 -0.52 25.58 -2.27
CA LYS A 190 -1.81 26.17 -1.89
C LYS A 190 -2.30 25.66 -0.52
N ASN A 191 -1.87 24.46 -0.09
CA ASN A 191 -2.25 23.88 1.20
C ASN A 191 -1.23 24.18 2.30
N LYS A 192 -1.71 24.62 3.47
CA LYS A 192 -0.87 24.99 4.62
C LYS A 192 -0.07 23.83 5.21
N SER A 193 -0.66 22.66 5.31
CA SER A 193 0.06 21.46 5.82
C SER A 193 1.22 21.09 4.89
N ILE A 194 1.04 21.21 3.57
CA ILE A 194 2.11 20.97 2.59
C ILE A 194 3.20 22.05 2.64
N GLN A 195 2.84 23.31 2.90
CA GLN A 195 3.85 24.35 3.13
C GLN A 195 4.78 23.97 4.29
N VAL A 196 4.19 23.56 5.42
CA VAL A 196 4.97 23.10 6.58
C VAL A 196 5.78 21.82 6.24
N LEU A 197 5.22 20.89 5.45
CA LEU A 197 5.94 19.71 5.00
C LEU A 197 7.23 20.08 4.25
N PHE A 198 7.14 21.04 3.31
CA PHE A 198 8.32 21.49 2.56
C PHE A 198 9.36 22.18 3.46
N GLU A 199 8.92 22.93 4.48
CA GLU A 199 9.85 23.49 5.46
C GLU A 199 10.56 22.38 6.28
N VAL A 200 9.82 21.36 6.73
CA VAL A 200 10.40 20.17 7.40
C VAL A 200 11.42 19.48 6.48
N GLU A 201 11.10 19.28 5.20
CA GLU A 201 12.01 18.63 4.25
C GLU A 201 13.30 19.41 4.00
N LYS A 202 13.24 20.76 3.92
CA LYS A 202 14.43 21.61 3.80
C LYS A 202 15.40 21.45 4.96
N LEU A 203 14.90 21.05 6.15
CA LEU A 203 15.71 20.84 7.33
C LEU A 203 16.38 19.46 7.39
N LYS A 204 16.09 18.56 6.44
CA LYS A 204 16.58 17.17 6.47
C LYS A 204 18.10 17.08 6.60
N SER A 205 18.85 17.92 5.91
CA SER A 205 20.31 17.96 5.93
C SER A 205 20.91 18.79 7.08
N LYS A 206 20.08 19.50 7.86
CA LYS A 206 20.54 20.31 8.99
C LYS A 206 20.91 19.43 10.19
N PRO A 207 21.92 19.84 11.01
CA PRO A 207 22.19 19.21 12.29
C PRO A 207 20.93 19.23 13.19
N LEU A 208 20.81 18.23 14.07
CA LEU A 208 19.64 18.11 14.95
C LEU A 208 19.45 19.36 15.81
N PHE A 209 20.53 19.93 16.35
CA PHE A 209 20.50 21.14 17.20
C PHE A 209 19.76 22.29 16.53
N ASP A 210 19.93 22.48 15.21
CA ASP A 210 19.35 23.60 14.46
C ASP A 210 17.86 23.40 14.12
N LYS A 211 17.33 22.18 14.26
CA LYS A 211 15.97 21.84 13.81
C LYS A 211 15.06 21.26 14.89
N LYS A 212 15.59 20.79 16.02
CA LYS A 212 14.85 20.04 17.04
C LYS A 212 13.60 20.77 17.54
N ASP A 213 13.73 22.05 17.87
CA ASP A 213 12.60 22.86 18.37
C ASP A 213 11.51 23.04 17.32
N PHE A 214 11.89 23.23 16.06
CA PHE A 214 10.93 23.33 14.96
C PHE A 214 10.20 22.01 14.74
N LEU A 215 10.92 20.88 14.76
CA LEU A 215 10.34 19.55 14.63
C LEU A 215 9.36 19.23 15.76
N GLU A 216 9.71 19.57 17.02
CA GLU A 216 8.83 19.38 18.18
C GLU A 216 7.56 20.23 18.06
N LYS A 217 7.68 21.52 17.74
CA LYS A 217 6.53 22.41 17.50
C LYS A 217 5.64 21.88 16.38
N THR A 218 6.23 21.37 15.30
CA THR A 218 5.48 20.78 14.17
C THR A 218 4.71 19.55 14.61
N LEU A 219 5.31 18.66 15.38
CA LEU A 219 4.65 17.44 15.89
C LEU A 219 3.43 17.78 16.76
N LEU A 220 3.49 18.87 17.54
CA LEU A 220 2.41 19.34 18.42
C LEU A 220 1.36 20.18 17.69
N SER A 221 1.65 20.64 16.48
CA SER A 221 0.76 21.52 15.72
C SER A 221 -0.46 20.77 15.11
N LYS A 222 -1.41 21.51 14.54
CA LYS A 222 -2.62 20.97 13.88
C LYS A 222 -2.41 20.60 12.41
N VAL A 223 -1.16 20.34 11.97
CA VAL A 223 -0.90 19.90 10.60
C VAL A 223 -1.32 18.44 10.39
N HIS A 224 -1.49 18.06 9.13
CA HIS A 224 -1.81 16.69 8.76
C HIS A 224 -0.76 15.70 9.28
N PHE A 225 -1.18 14.47 9.61
CA PHE A 225 -0.30 13.44 10.18
C PHE A 225 0.92 13.12 9.29
N LEU A 226 0.79 13.19 7.95
CA LEU A 226 1.91 13.00 7.01
C LEU A 226 3.11 13.91 7.35
N VAL A 227 2.86 15.18 7.70
CA VAL A 227 3.94 16.11 8.10
C VAL A 227 4.66 15.60 9.34
N LYS A 228 3.89 15.12 10.30
CA LYS A 228 4.40 14.57 11.57
C LYS A 228 5.17 13.26 11.37
N GLU A 229 4.74 12.42 10.43
CA GLU A 229 5.48 11.22 10.04
C GLU A 229 6.85 11.58 9.44
N VAL A 230 6.91 12.62 8.60
CA VAL A 230 8.19 13.10 8.05
C VAL A 230 9.10 13.63 9.16
N VAL A 231 8.55 14.30 10.19
CA VAL A 231 9.30 14.69 11.39
C VAL A 231 9.91 13.48 12.10
N LEU A 232 9.10 12.45 12.38
CA LEU A 232 9.58 11.22 13.04
C LEU A 232 10.64 10.50 12.20
N ASN A 233 10.44 10.42 10.88
CA ASN A 233 11.40 9.81 9.97
C ASN A 233 12.75 10.54 9.95
N GLN A 234 12.78 11.88 10.10
CA GLN A 234 14.04 12.61 10.22
C GLN A 234 14.81 12.26 11.50
N MET A 235 14.10 11.80 12.56
CA MET A 235 14.69 11.40 13.82
C MET A 235 15.14 9.93 13.86
N LYS A 236 14.87 9.14 12.82
CA LYS A 236 15.11 7.69 12.81
C LYS A 236 16.51 7.30 13.27
N ASN A 237 17.52 7.98 12.75
CA ASN A 237 18.94 7.65 12.97
C ASN A 237 19.60 8.44 14.12
N GLU A 238 18.84 9.32 14.79
CA GLU A 238 19.35 10.09 15.92
C GLU A 238 19.51 9.21 17.17
N LYS A 239 20.36 9.64 18.12
CA LYS A 239 20.51 8.96 19.41
C LYS A 239 19.19 8.91 20.16
N TRP A 240 19.01 7.88 20.98
CA TRP A 240 17.75 7.68 21.70
C TRP A 240 17.38 8.87 22.60
N GLU A 241 18.34 9.38 23.35
CA GLU A 241 18.19 10.51 24.29
C GLU A 241 17.66 11.76 23.58
N ASP A 242 18.05 11.95 22.32
CA ASP A 242 17.65 13.10 21.52
C ASP A 242 16.26 12.98 20.93
N LYS A 243 15.82 11.75 20.60
CA LYS A 243 14.55 11.50 19.93
C LYS A 243 13.43 11.00 20.87
N LYS A 244 13.74 10.50 22.06
CA LYS A 244 12.78 9.93 23.02
C LYS A 244 11.54 10.82 23.19
N ARG A 245 11.73 12.12 23.45
CA ARG A 245 10.63 13.06 23.66
C ARG A 245 9.66 13.12 22.46
N LEU A 246 10.16 13.19 21.24
CA LEU A 246 9.33 13.25 20.03
C LEU A 246 8.54 11.96 19.83
N PHE A 247 9.14 10.80 20.10
CA PHE A 247 8.47 9.51 20.03
C PHE A 247 7.40 9.34 21.11
N THR A 248 7.67 9.80 22.33
CA THR A 248 6.67 9.85 23.42
C THR A 248 5.48 10.73 23.01
N LEU A 249 5.73 11.95 22.55
CA LEU A 249 4.70 12.87 22.09
C LEU A 249 3.85 12.27 20.95
N ALA A 250 4.48 11.56 20.00
CA ALA A 250 3.76 10.90 18.92
C ALA A 250 2.78 9.83 19.44
N LEU A 251 3.17 9.03 20.44
CA LEU A 251 2.28 8.06 21.10
C LEU A 251 1.13 8.74 21.86
N GLU A 252 1.40 9.86 22.52
CA GLU A 252 0.42 10.62 23.31
C GLU A 252 -0.65 11.29 22.44
N THR A 253 -0.36 11.57 21.16
CA THR A 253 -1.35 12.14 20.22
C THR A 253 -2.56 11.24 20.01
N LYS A 254 -2.46 9.93 20.32
CA LYS A 254 -3.45 8.89 20.03
C LYS A 254 -3.83 8.78 18.56
N ASN A 255 -3.09 9.43 17.67
CA ASN A 255 -3.26 9.29 16.23
C ASN A 255 -2.71 7.93 15.78
N VAL A 256 -3.56 7.10 15.18
CA VAL A 256 -3.22 5.71 14.82
C VAL A 256 -2.04 5.64 13.84
N GLN A 257 -2.00 6.51 12.83
CA GLN A 257 -0.93 6.53 11.84
C GLN A 257 0.42 6.91 12.46
N LEU A 258 0.45 7.88 13.39
CA LEU A 258 1.68 8.24 14.10
C LEU A 258 2.15 7.14 15.03
N ARG A 259 1.24 6.48 15.73
CA ARG A 259 1.55 5.32 16.57
C ARG A 259 2.12 4.17 15.74
N GLN A 260 1.55 3.91 14.56
CA GLN A 260 2.08 2.94 13.61
C GLN A 260 3.49 3.33 13.12
N THR A 261 3.72 4.61 12.83
CA THR A 261 5.05 5.12 12.45
C THR A 261 6.08 4.89 13.57
N VAL A 262 5.72 5.14 14.83
CA VAL A 262 6.58 4.83 16.00
C VAL A 262 6.90 3.34 16.06
N ALA A 263 5.87 2.48 15.90
CA ALA A 263 6.06 1.04 15.87
C ALA A 263 7.06 0.60 14.79
N ALA A 264 6.92 1.12 13.58
CA ALA A 264 7.75 0.77 12.43
C ALA A 264 9.19 1.31 12.52
N LEU A 265 9.40 2.47 13.17
CA LEU A 265 10.71 3.10 13.28
C LEU A 265 11.59 2.53 14.41
N LEU A 266 11.01 1.87 15.42
CA LEU A 266 11.71 1.33 16.58
C LEU A 266 11.82 -0.20 16.54
N ASN A 267 12.65 -0.74 15.65
CA ASN A 267 12.97 -2.18 15.63
C ASN A 267 13.80 -2.60 16.86
N SER A 268 14.65 -1.71 17.38
CA SER A 268 15.35 -1.86 18.65
C SER A 268 14.72 -0.93 19.66
N ILE A 269 14.06 -1.51 20.67
CA ILE A 269 13.30 -0.77 21.66
C ILE A 269 14.18 -0.57 22.91
N PRO A 270 14.52 0.66 23.30
CA PRO A 270 15.23 0.91 24.54
C PRO A 270 14.43 0.44 25.76
N ALA A 271 15.09 -0.20 26.73
CA ALA A 271 14.42 -0.69 27.94
C ALA A 271 13.65 0.41 28.69
N SER A 272 14.17 1.66 28.64
CA SER A 272 13.50 2.83 29.23
C SER A 272 12.27 3.33 28.47
N PHE A 273 11.87 2.66 27.37
CA PHE A 273 10.69 2.99 26.55
C PHE A 273 9.76 1.80 26.38
N ARG A 274 10.05 0.69 27.05
CA ARG A 274 9.26 -0.53 26.95
C ARG A 274 7.78 -0.30 27.28
N THR A 275 7.50 0.31 28.42
CA THR A 275 6.12 0.54 28.89
C THR A 275 5.30 1.38 27.92
N GLU A 276 5.89 2.45 27.39
CA GLU A 276 5.24 3.31 26.40
C GLU A 276 4.99 2.53 25.09
N TYR A 277 5.95 1.72 24.63
CA TYR A 277 5.83 0.92 23.42
C TYR A 277 4.81 -0.23 23.59
N GLU A 278 4.69 -0.83 24.77
CA GLU A 278 3.68 -1.87 25.08
C GLU A 278 2.24 -1.37 24.88
N THR A 279 1.98 -0.05 24.94
CA THR A 279 0.66 0.52 24.65
C THR A 279 0.22 0.29 23.20
N LEU A 280 1.16 -0.02 22.29
CA LEU A 280 0.87 -0.35 20.89
C LEU A 280 0.23 -1.72 20.72
N LEU A 281 0.31 -2.61 21.72
CA LEU A 281 -0.40 -3.89 21.70
C LEU A 281 -1.93 -3.71 21.77
N ASP A 282 -2.42 -2.58 22.30
CA ASP A 282 -3.83 -2.25 22.41
C ASP A 282 -4.28 -1.23 21.34
N ASP A 283 -3.51 -1.09 20.27
CA ASP A 283 -3.78 -0.12 19.21
C ASP A 283 -5.03 -0.47 18.39
N LYS A 284 -5.60 0.54 17.73
CA LYS A 284 -6.74 0.41 16.83
C LYS A 284 -6.31 0.14 15.38
N SER A 285 -5.20 -0.56 15.21
CA SER A 285 -4.63 -0.96 13.92
C SER A 285 -4.03 -2.36 14.07
N TYR A 286 -4.49 -3.31 13.27
CA TYR A 286 -3.92 -4.66 13.27
C TYR A 286 -2.47 -4.67 12.80
N GLN A 287 -2.09 -3.77 11.90
CA GLN A 287 -0.72 -3.62 11.46
C GLN A 287 0.19 -3.11 12.58
N THR A 288 -0.28 -2.14 13.37
CA THR A 288 0.46 -1.66 14.54
C THR A 288 0.61 -2.76 15.59
N GLN A 289 -0.45 -3.50 15.88
CA GLN A 289 -0.41 -4.63 16.82
C GLN A 289 0.58 -5.71 16.35
N GLU A 290 0.60 -6.02 15.05
CA GLU A 290 1.52 -7.01 14.46
C GLU A 290 2.99 -6.60 14.66
N ILE A 291 3.32 -5.36 14.28
CA ILE A 291 4.67 -4.81 14.43
C ILE A 291 5.08 -4.78 15.91
N ALA A 292 4.18 -4.30 16.78
CA ALA A 292 4.45 -4.18 18.20
C ALA A 292 4.69 -5.55 18.88
N LEU A 293 3.84 -6.53 18.60
CA LEU A 293 3.99 -7.88 19.15
C LEU A 293 5.32 -8.50 18.72
N TYR A 294 5.66 -8.42 17.43
CA TYR A 294 6.90 -8.97 16.91
C TYR A 294 8.13 -8.28 17.53
N ASN A 295 8.14 -6.94 17.57
CA ASN A 295 9.28 -6.18 18.10
C ASN A 295 9.45 -6.39 19.60
N LEU A 296 8.36 -6.37 20.39
CA LEU A 296 8.42 -6.63 21.85
C LEU A 296 8.91 -8.04 22.14
N TRP A 297 8.41 -9.04 21.43
CA TRP A 297 8.84 -10.42 21.59
C TRP A 297 10.34 -10.60 21.29
N ASN A 298 10.88 -9.90 20.30
CA ASN A 298 12.30 -9.94 19.95
C ASN A 298 13.17 -9.21 20.98
N ASN A 299 12.75 -8.02 21.44
CA ASN A 299 13.57 -7.15 22.28
C ASN A 299 13.57 -7.54 23.76
N PHE A 300 12.50 -8.21 24.25
CA PHE A 300 12.32 -8.53 25.67
C PHE A 300 12.03 -10.03 25.87
N PRO A 301 13.08 -10.89 25.77
CA PRO A 301 12.92 -12.34 25.91
C PRO A 301 12.25 -12.77 27.20
N GLU A 302 12.48 -12.04 28.30
CA GLU A 302 11.92 -12.30 29.64
C GLU A 302 10.41 -12.04 29.71
N GLN A 303 9.85 -11.28 28.79
CA GLN A 303 8.43 -10.91 28.72
C GLN A 303 7.63 -11.69 27.65
N ARG A 304 8.28 -12.57 26.89
CA ARG A 304 7.64 -13.28 25.76
C ARG A 304 6.34 -13.96 26.15
N ILE A 305 6.32 -14.64 27.31
CA ILE A 305 5.13 -15.34 27.79
C ILE A 305 3.99 -14.37 28.05
N ALA A 306 4.25 -13.24 28.70
CA ALA A 306 3.23 -12.22 28.98
C ALA A 306 2.63 -11.64 27.70
N TYR A 307 3.48 -11.34 26.69
CA TYR A 307 3.00 -10.85 25.39
C TYR A 307 2.15 -11.89 24.65
N LEU A 308 2.55 -13.18 24.71
CA LEU A 308 1.78 -14.26 24.09
C LEU A 308 0.44 -14.47 24.78
N GLU A 309 0.38 -14.45 26.11
CA GLU A 309 -0.90 -14.57 26.83
C GLU A 309 -1.85 -13.40 26.52
N LYS A 310 -1.33 -12.16 26.43
CA LYS A 310 -2.10 -10.98 26.06
C LYS A 310 -2.71 -11.11 24.66
N SER A 311 -1.94 -11.61 23.69
CA SER A 311 -2.32 -11.68 22.27
C SER A 311 -2.94 -13.03 21.84
N LYS A 312 -3.14 -13.96 22.76
CA LYS A 312 -3.56 -15.35 22.48
C LYS A 312 -4.85 -15.49 21.66
N LYS A 313 -5.77 -14.53 21.80
CA LYS A 313 -7.07 -14.55 21.10
C LYS A 313 -7.11 -13.66 19.86
N TRP A 314 -5.99 -13.06 19.49
CA TRP A 314 -5.96 -12.16 18.33
C TRP A 314 -6.09 -12.96 17.02
N MET A 315 -6.87 -12.42 16.10
CA MET A 315 -7.06 -12.98 14.75
C MET A 315 -6.44 -12.07 13.69
N GLY A 316 -6.68 -10.76 13.76
CA GLY A 316 -6.24 -9.78 12.79
C GLY A 316 -7.20 -9.62 11.62
N PHE A 317 -6.66 -9.29 10.45
CA PHE A 317 -7.42 -9.22 9.21
C PHE A 317 -7.99 -10.59 8.82
N ASN A 318 -8.79 -10.62 7.75
CA ASN A 318 -9.31 -11.85 7.17
C ASN A 318 -8.23 -12.77 6.55
N ASP A 319 -6.96 -12.30 6.45
CA ASP A 319 -5.80 -13.10 6.09
C ASP A 319 -5.04 -13.67 7.32
N TYR A 320 -5.61 -13.53 8.50
CA TYR A 320 -5.10 -14.10 9.76
C TYR A 320 -3.68 -13.65 10.13
N ASN A 321 -3.29 -12.43 9.79
CA ASN A 321 -1.93 -11.94 10.03
C ASN A 321 -1.49 -12.03 11.50
N LEU A 322 -2.34 -11.60 12.45
CA LEU A 322 -2.03 -11.68 13.88
C LEU A 322 -2.06 -13.11 14.40
N ARG A 323 -3.00 -13.93 13.93
CA ARG A 323 -3.09 -15.32 14.37
C ARG A 323 -1.88 -16.14 13.92
N THR A 324 -1.48 -16.00 12.66
CA THR A 324 -0.31 -16.70 12.12
C THR A 324 0.99 -16.21 12.76
N LEU A 325 1.11 -14.91 13.07
CA LEU A 325 2.23 -14.38 13.84
C LEU A 325 2.25 -14.98 15.25
N TRP A 326 1.13 -14.93 15.98
CA TRP A 326 1.05 -15.46 17.33
C TRP A 326 1.45 -16.94 17.40
N LEU A 327 0.89 -17.79 16.51
CA LEU A 327 1.23 -19.20 16.41
C LEU A 327 2.73 -19.41 16.23
N THR A 328 3.34 -18.63 15.37
CA THR A 328 4.78 -18.74 15.08
C THR A 328 5.64 -18.35 16.25
N LEU A 329 5.29 -17.24 16.94
CA LEU A 329 6.01 -16.77 18.13
C LEU A 329 5.85 -17.75 19.30
N ALA A 330 4.65 -18.31 19.49
CA ALA A 330 4.37 -19.31 20.50
C ALA A 330 5.18 -20.61 20.27
N LEU A 331 5.26 -21.08 19.01
CA LEU A 331 6.10 -22.22 18.61
C LEU A 331 7.57 -21.98 18.91
N SER A 332 8.05 -20.74 18.72
CA SER A 332 9.45 -20.36 18.86
C SER A 332 9.85 -19.96 20.29
N THR A 333 8.89 -19.84 21.22
CA THR A 333 9.19 -19.47 22.60
C THR A 333 9.56 -20.71 23.42
N PRO A 334 10.80 -20.81 23.94
CA PRO A 334 11.18 -21.87 24.87
C PRO A 334 10.30 -21.84 26.11
N ASN A 335 9.95 -23.01 26.62
CA ASN A 335 9.20 -23.19 27.89
C ASN A 335 7.80 -22.52 27.92
N TYR A 336 7.26 -22.12 26.77
CA TYR A 336 5.86 -21.73 26.70
C TYR A 336 5.01 -23.00 26.81
N ALA A 337 4.25 -23.09 27.90
CA ALA A 337 3.54 -24.32 28.34
C ALA A 337 2.30 -24.65 27.47
N ILE A 338 2.44 -24.59 26.14
CA ILE A 338 1.39 -24.95 25.18
C ILE A 338 1.89 -26.12 24.32
N ASP A 339 0.98 -27.05 23.96
CA ASP A 339 1.26 -28.11 23.01
C ASP A 339 1.72 -27.56 21.65
N LYS A 340 3.02 -27.68 21.39
CA LYS A 340 3.63 -27.18 20.14
C LYS A 340 3.17 -27.93 18.90
N VAL A 341 2.80 -29.19 19.06
CA VAL A 341 2.24 -29.99 17.95
C VAL A 341 0.87 -29.43 17.56
N ALA A 342 0.04 -29.09 18.54
CA ALA A 342 -1.26 -28.47 18.28
C ALA A 342 -1.12 -27.11 17.59
N LEU A 343 -0.14 -26.28 17.99
CA LEU A 343 0.13 -24.99 17.37
C LEU A 343 0.58 -25.12 15.91
N ALA A 344 1.49 -26.08 15.63
CA ALA A 344 1.93 -26.35 14.27
C ALA A 344 0.78 -26.91 13.40
N ASN A 345 -0.03 -27.80 13.96
CA ASN A 345 -1.22 -28.36 13.32
C ASN A 345 -2.29 -27.30 13.02
N GLU A 346 -2.32 -26.19 13.76
CA GLU A 346 -3.16 -25.03 13.44
C GLU A 346 -2.53 -24.15 12.36
N LEU A 347 -1.22 -23.90 12.39
CA LEU A 347 -0.54 -22.96 11.47
C LEU A 347 -0.40 -23.53 10.04
N ILE A 348 -0.01 -24.81 9.91
CA ILE A 348 0.26 -25.42 8.60
C ILE A 348 -0.95 -25.38 7.66
N PRO A 349 -2.19 -25.69 8.08
CA PRO A 349 -3.37 -25.61 7.24
C PRO A 349 -3.61 -24.23 6.60
N TYR A 350 -3.26 -23.11 7.26
CA TYR A 350 -3.40 -21.78 6.68
C TYR A 350 -2.57 -21.59 5.39
N SER A 351 -1.53 -22.39 5.17
CA SER A 351 -0.75 -22.37 3.93
C SER A 351 -1.38 -23.16 2.77
N SER A 352 -2.43 -23.93 3.01
CA SER A 352 -3.03 -24.86 2.03
C SER A 352 -4.00 -24.16 1.06
N ILE A 353 -4.34 -24.88 -0.02
CA ILE A 353 -5.28 -24.42 -1.07
C ILE A 353 -6.71 -24.13 -0.56
N ASN A 354 -7.04 -24.47 0.68
CA ASN A 354 -8.34 -24.18 1.28
C ASN A 354 -8.50 -22.69 1.66
N TYR A 355 -7.38 -21.96 1.68
CA TYR A 355 -7.33 -20.53 2.02
C TYR A 355 -6.99 -19.69 0.80
N GLU A 356 -7.27 -18.39 0.90
CA GLU A 356 -6.92 -17.39 -0.11
C GLU A 356 -5.41 -17.15 -0.16
N ALA A 357 -4.92 -16.67 -1.30
CA ALA A 357 -3.50 -16.45 -1.54
C ALA A 357 -2.82 -15.61 -0.45
N ASN A 358 -3.49 -14.56 0.07
CA ASN A 358 -2.93 -13.71 1.13
C ASN A 358 -2.74 -14.49 2.45
N THR A 359 -3.73 -15.27 2.87
CA THR A 359 -3.63 -16.13 4.06
C THR A 359 -2.52 -17.17 3.89
N ARG A 360 -2.48 -17.82 2.73
CA ARG A 360 -1.44 -18.80 2.38
C ARG A 360 -0.04 -18.18 2.41
N GLN A 361 0.11 -17.01 1.83
CA GLN A 361 1.38 -16.29 1.82
C GLN A 361 1.82 -15.94 3.24
N ASN A 362 0.93 -15.36 4.07
CA ASN A 362 1.20 -15.03 5.46
C ASN A 362 1.68 -16.26 6.25
N ALA A 363 1.00 -17.40 6.11
CA ALA A 363 1.38 -18.62 6.79
C ALA A 363 2.74 -19.14 6.28
N LEU A 364 2.94 -19.21 4.96
CA LEU A 364 4.21 -19.65 4.36
C LEU A 364 5.39 -18.76 4.77
N GLU A 365 5.21 -17.44 4.79
CA GLU A 365 6.25 -16.50 5.24
C GLU A 365 6.69 -16.78 6.67
N LYS A 366 5.72 -16.99 7.59
CA LYS A 366 6.01 -17.32 8.98
C LYS A 366 6.66 -18.71 9.12
N LEU A 367 6.11 -19.73 8.45
CA LEU A 367 6.67 -21.10 8.47
C LEU A 367 8.11 -21.12 7.97
N LEU A 368 8.41 -20.42 6.86
CA LEU A 368 9.76 -20.33 6.31
C LEU A 368 10.71 -19.52 7.20
N ALA A 369 10.27 -18.37 7.72
CA ALA A 369 11.07 -17.51 8.58
C ALA A 369 11.50 -18.24 9.86
N PHE A 370 10.62 -19.04 10.45
CA PHE A 370 10.88 -19.80 11.67
C PHE A 370 11.35 -21.24 11.40
N LYS A 371 11.64 -21.58 10.13
CA LYS A 371 12.17 -22.88 9.71
C LYS A 371 11.25 -24.08 10.10
N ILE A 372 9.95 -23.85 10.15
CA ILE A 372 8.94 -24.89 10.34
C ILE A 372 8.62 -25.44 8.93
N ILE A 373 9.47 -26.34 8.45
CA ILE A 373 9.39 -26.87 7.09
C ILE A 373 9.27 -28.39 7.14
N ASN A 374 8.14 -28.90 6.65
CA ASN A 374 7.89 -30.32 6.43
C ASN A 374 7.36 -30.52 5.00
N ASP A 375 7.15 -31.77 4.59
CA ASP A 375 6.68 -32.10 3.23
C ASP A 375 5.40 -31.36 2.88
N ARG A 376 4.43 -31.25 3.79
CA ARG A 376 3.18 -30.52 3.57
C ARG A 376 3.38 -29.04 3.29
N VAL A 377 4.29 -28.39 4.02
CA VAL A 377 4.64 -26.98 3.78
C VAL A 377 5.32 -26.80 2.44
N LEU A 378 6.21 -27.75 2.05
CA LEU A 378 6.87 -27.73 0.75
C LEU A 378 5.86 -27.94 -0.40
N GLU A 379 4.93 -28.91 -0.27
CA GLU A 379 3.84 -29.11 -1.21
C GLU A 379 2.99 -27.82 -1.38
N ASN A 380 2.56 -27.21 -0.27
CA ASN A 380 1.80 -25.96 -0.29
C ASN A 380 2.58 -24.80 -0.95
N LEU A 381 3.91 -24.77 -0.77
CA LEU A 381 4.78 -23.76 -1.41
C LEU A 381 4.91 -24.02 -2.92
N VAL A 382 5.01 -25.28 -3.35
CA VAL A 382 5.02 -25.63 -4.77
C VAL A 382 3.67 -25.30 -5.42
N GLN A 383 2.56 -25.58 -4.75
CA GLN A 383 1.20 -25.21 -5.22
C GLN A 383 1.07 -23.71 -5.47
N ALA A 384 1.75 -22.85 -4.68
CA ALA A 384 1.78 -21.42 -4.95
C ALA A 384 2.37 -21.09 -6.33
N THR A 385 3.29 -21.92 -6.87
CA THR A 385 3.95 -21.68 -8.16
C THR A 385 3.06 -21.82 -9.39
N THR A 386 1.90 -22.45 -9.23
CA THR A 386 0.89 -22.68 -10.29
C THR A 386 -0.37 -21.82 -10.12
N HIS A 387 -0.38 -20.93 -9.14
CA HIS A 387 -1.53 -20.08 -8.84
C HIS A 387 -1.76 -19.03 -9.93
N HIS A 388 -3.02 -18.62 -10.19
CA HIS A 388 -3.35 -17.63 -11.22
C HIS A 388 -2.90 -16.19 -10.86
N MET A 389 -2.76 -15.87 -9.56
CA MET A 389 -2.19 -14.59 -9.13
C MET A 389 -0.67 -14.59 -9.30
N TRP A 390 -0.15 -13.81 -10.25
CA TRP A 390 1.26 -13.78 -10.59
C TRP A 390 2.18 -13.39 -9.42
N GLN A 391 1.70 -12.52 -8.49
CA GLN A 391 2.44 -12.12 -7.30
C GLN A 391 2.69 -13.33 -6.39
N PHE A 392 1.66 -14.14 -6.14
CA PHE A 392 1.77 -15.32 -5.32
C PHE A 392 2.58 -16.44 -6.01
N THR A 393 2.43 -16.57 -7.32
CA THR A 393 3.28 -17.45 -8.14
C THR A 393 4.76 -17.05 -8.06
N LYS A 394 5.05 -15.75 -8.16
CA LYS A 394 6.41 -15.21 -7.99
C LYS A 394 6.95 -15.49 -6.58
N PHE A 395 6.15 -15.24 -5.55
CA PHE A 395 6.49 -15.56 -4.16
C PHE A 395 6.90 -17.03 -4.00
N GLY A 396 6.10 -17.97 -4.51
CA GLY A 396 6.39 -19.41 -4.47
C GLY A 396 7.72 -19.74 -5.14
N ARG A 397 7.92 -19.29 -6.37
CA ARG A 397 9.15 -19.53 -7.14
C ARG A 397 10.40 -18.95 -6.46
N ASP A 398 10.33 -17.72 -5.99
CA ASP A 398 11.48 -17.05 -5.36
C ASP A 398 11.88 -17.73 -4.05
N ASN A 399 10.91 -18.23 -3.26
CA ASN A 399 11.21 -18.96 -2.03
C ASN A 399 11.74 -20.37 -2.31
N ILE A 400 11.24 -21.08 -3.31
CA ILE A 400 11.83 -22.37 -3.72
C ILE A 400 13.27 -22.17 -4.17
N ARG A 401 13.59 -21.16 -4.99
CA ARG A 401 14.98 -20.83 -5.36
C ARG A 401 15.88 -20.56 -4.17
N LYS A 402 15.35 -19.89 -3.13
CA LYS A 402 16.11 -19.69 -1.88
C LYS A 402 16.37 -21.02 -1.15
N LEU A 403 15.35 -21.89 -1.06
CA LEU A 403 15.50 -23.20 -0.42
C LEU A 403 16.48 -24.10 -1.17
N LEU A 404 16.47 -24.10 -2.49
CA LEU A 404 17.37 -24.90 -3.32
C LEU A 404 18.87 -24.58 -3.16
N LYS A 405 19.20 -23.44 -2.53
CA LYS A 405 20.59 -23.13 -2.12
C LYS A 405 21.09 -24.03 -0.98
N ASN A 406 20.19 -24.71 -0.28
CA ASN A 406 20.50 -25.71 0.76
C ASN A 406 20.33 -27.11 0.17
N PRO A 407 21.40 -27.97 0.15
CA PRO A 407 21.32 -29.33 -0.39
C PRO A 407 20.26 -30.22 0.27
N GLU A 408 20.04 -30.09 1.59
CA GLU A 408 19.02 -30.87 2.31
C GLU A 408 17.62 -30.51 1.88
N MET A 409 17.37 -29.22 1.59
CA MET A 409 16.08 -28.75 1.09
C MET A 409 15.84 -29.19 -0.35
N ARG A 410 16.90 -29.30 -1.16
CA ARG A 410 16.81 -29.88 -2.50
C ARG A 410 16.31 -31.31 -2.45
N VAL A 411 16.92 -32.16 -1.61
CA VAL A 411 16.50 -33.57 -1.41
C VAL A 411 15.04 -33.64 -0.94
N SER A 412 14.65 -32.73 -0.04
CA SER A 412 13.26 -32.68 0.46
C SER A 412 12.27 -32.28 -0.63
N LEU A 413 12.61 -31.32 -1.50
CA LEU A 413 11.80 -30.92 -2.65
C LEU A 413 11.69 -32.02 -3.71
N GLU A 414 12.77 -32.78 -3.96
CA GLU A 414 12.74 -33.92 -4.86
C GLU A 414 11.87 -35.06 -4.30
N ARG A 415 11.88 -35.29 -2.99
CA ARG A 415 11.06 -36.33 -2.32
C ARG A 415 9.57 -36.09 -2.49
N ILE A 416 9.09 -34.86 -2.48
CA ILE A 416 7.65 -34.54 -2.60
C ILE A 416 7.13 -34.59 -4.03
N LEU A 417 7.99 -34.68 -5.05
CA LEU A 417 7.57 -34.70 -6.46
C LEU A 417 6.42 -35.65 -6.78
N PRO A 418 6.42 -36.92 -6.29
CA PRO A 418 5.34 -37.87 -6.58
C PRO A 418 3.97 -37.47 -6.03
N ASN A 419 3.92 -36.58 -5.03
CA ASN A 419 2.68 -36.11 -4.40
C ASN A 419 2.02 -34.94 -5.13
N LEU A 420 2.70 -34.33 -6.10
CA LEU A 420 2.29 -33.13 -6.79
C LEU A 420 1.51 -33.46 -8.07
N ASN A 421 0.61 -32.57 -8.49
CA ASN A 421 -0.03 -32.68 -9.79
C ASN A 421 0.93 -32.36 -10.96
N GLU A 422 0.54 -32.66 -12.19
CA GLU A 422 1.39 -32.49 -13.39
C GLU A 422 1.94 -31.06 -13.54
N ALA A 423 1.10 -30.04 -13.32
CA ALA A 423 1.50 -28.65 -13.45
C ALA A 423 2.52 -28.23 -12.37
N GLU A 424 2.32 -28.71 -11.14
CA GLU A 424 3.20 -28.49 -10.00
C GLU A 424 4.54 -29.21 -10.21
N GLN A 425 4.51 -30.49 -10.65
CA GLN A 425 5.70 -31.26 -11.02
C GLN A 425 6.51 -30.55 -12.12
N PHE A 426 5.85 -30.07 -13.15
CA PHE A 426 6.50 -29.32 -14.23
C PHE A 426 7.22 -28.08 -13.70
N GLN A 427 6.56 -27.28 -12.86
CA GLN A 427 7.16 -26.08 -12.28
C GLN A 427 8.33 -26.39 -11.34
N LEU A 428 8.18 -27.41 -10.48
CA LEU A 428 9.26 -27.79 -9.57
C LEU A 428 10.48 -28.35 -10.34
N ASN A 429 10.25 -29.25 -11.32
CA ASN A 429 11.33 -29.78 -12.17
C ASN A 429 12.08 -28.68 -12.93
N ARG A 430 11.38 -27.63 -13.37
CA ARG A 430 12.02 -26.46 -14.00
C ARG A 430 12.94 -25.73 -13.00
N LEU A 431 12.46 -25.47 -11.77
CA LEU A 431 13.24 -24.78 -10.74
C LEU A 431 14.44 -25.60 -10.24
N LEU A 432 14.30 -26.94 -10.21
CA LEU A 432 15.41 -27.85 -9.86
C LEU A 432 16.56 -27.82 -10.89
N LYS A 433 16.29 -27.41 -12.14
CA LYS A 433 17.29 -27.32 -13.22
C LYS A 433 17.97 -25.93 -13.31
N GLU A 434 17.40 -24.92 -12.67
CA GLU A 434 18.02 -23.57 -12.56
C GLU A 434 19.23 -23.59 -11.59
#